data_0a5f332635d5f506ca1073ed03b05be9
#
_entry.id   0a5f332635d5f506ca1073ed03b05be9
#
_cell.length_a   1.000
_cell.length_b   1.000
_cell.length_c   1.000
_cell.angle_alpha   90.00
_cell.angle_beta   90.00
_cell.angle_gamma   90.00
#
_symmetry.space_group_name_H-M   'P 1'
#
loop_
_entity.id
_entity.type
_entity.pdbx_description
1 polymer ?
#
loop_
_entity_poly.entity_id
_entity_poly.type
_entity_poly.pdbx_seq_one_letter_code
_entity_poly.pdbx_strand_id
1 'polypeptide(L)' 'MDFTSLVDAGATKAEQQTYLVDGETVAVTMRIPSNLRDAVKEMATLRGMSFSAYVRMCMIDRITGDASCE' A
#
# COMPACT_ATOMS: atom_id res chain seq x y z
N MET A 1 13.71 -9.18 -10.72
CA MET A 1 12.44 -8.86 -11.41
C MET A 1 11.77 -7.71 -10.70
N ASP A 2 11.39 -6.69 -11.43
CA ASP A 2 10.68 -5.58 -10.82
C ASP A 2 9.16 -5.82 -10.92
N PHE A 3 8.40 -4.95 -10.28
CA PHE A 3 6.96 -5.13 -10.20
C PHE A 3 6.31 -5.05 -11.58
N THR A 4 6.80 -4.14 -12.43
CA THR A 4 6.25 -3.97 -13.77
C THR A 4 6.40 -5.25 -14.60
N SER A 5 7.57 -5.88 -14.51
CA SER A 5 7.80 -7.15 -15.21
C SER A 5 6.85 -8.25 -14.71
N LEU A 6 6.57 -8.24 -13.41
CA LEU A 6 5.66 -9.22 -12.83
C LEU A 6 4.25 -9.04 -13.39
N VAL A 7 3.79 -7.80 -13.49
CA VAL A 7 2.48 -7.49 -14.04
C VAL A 7 2.41 -7.88 -15.52
N ASP A 8 3.45 -7.56 -16.27
CA ASP A 8 3.50 -7.88 -17.69
C ASP A 8 3.49 -9.39 -17.93
N ALA A 9 4.00 -10.16 -16.98
CA ALA A 9 4.00 -11.62 -17.09
C ALA A 9 2.64 -12.24 -16.78
N GLY A 10 1.64 -11.42 -16.44
CA GLY A 10 0.29 -11.91 -16.19
C GLY A 10 0.05 -12.41 -14.79
N ALA A 11 0.82 -11.94 -13.83
CA ALA A 11 0.65 -12.34 -12.44
C ALA A 11 -0.75 -11.97 -11.93
N THR A 12 -1.32 -12.84 -11.13
CA THR A 12 -2.62 -12.58 -10.52
C THR A 12 -2.48 -11.51 -9.44
N LYS A 13 -3.62 -10.97 -9.01
CA LYS A 13 -3.62 -9.98 -7.94
C LYS A 13 -2.97 -10.55 -6.68
N ALA A 14 -3.25 -11.80 -6.34
CA ALA A 14 -2.67 -12.43 -5.16
C ALA A 14 -1.16 -12.53 -5.28
N GLU A 15 -0.66 -12.88 -6.47
CA GLU A 15 0.78 -12.96 -6.70
C GLU A 15 1.43 -11.59 -6.59
N GLN A 16 0.78 -10.57 -7.12
CA GLN A 16 1.26 -9.21 -7.02
C GLN A 16 1.34 -8.75 -5.57
N GLN A 17 0.32 -9.04 -4.79
CA GLN A 17 0.29 -8.66 -3.39
C GLN A 17 1.37 -9.38 -2.60
N THR A 18 1.59 -10.65 -2.86
CA THR A 18 2.64 -11.41 -2.20
C THR A 18 4.01 -10.80 -2.49
N TYR A 19 4.25 -10.43 -3.74
CA TYR A 19 5.50 -9.81 -4.12
C TYR A 19 5.73 -8.50 -3.37
N LEU A 20 4.67 -7.70 -3.24
CA LEU A 20 4.79 -6.36 -2.64
C LEU A 20 5.00 -6.39 -1.12
N VAL A 21 4.50 -7.42 -0.45
CA VAL A 21 4.68 -7.52 1.00
C VAL A 21 5.91 -8.31 1.39
N ASP A 22 6.52 -9.00 0.44
CA ASP A 22 7.69 -9.84 0.69
C ASP A 22 8.95 -9.01 0.44
N GLY A 23 9.93 -9.14 1.32
CA GLY A 23 11.17 -8.42 1.17
C GLY A 23 11.47 -7.54 2.37
N GLU A 24 12.58 -6.85 2.30
CA GLU A 24 13.02 -5.99 3.39
C GLU A 24 12.19 -4.71 3.46
N THR A 25 11.91 -4.28 4.67
CA THR A 25 11.29 -2.97 4.85
C THR A 25 12.37 -1.91 4.84
N VAL A 26 12.05 -0.77 4.20
CA VAL A 26 12.96 0.36 4.13
C VAL A 26 12.24 1.60 4.63
N ALA A 27 12.99 2.51 5.22
CA ALA A 27 12.42 3.76 5.69
C ALA A 27 12.21 4.69 4.51
N VAL A 28 11.01 5.30 4.46
CA VAL A 28 10.66 6.25 3.40
C VAL A 28 10.15 7.51 4.04
N THR A 29 10.67 8.65 3.60
CA THR A 29 10.22 9.94 4.08
C THR A 29 9.46 10.64 2.96
N MET A 30 8.28 11.15 3.27
CA MET A 30 7.50 11.88 2.29
C MET A 30 6.78 13.03 2.96
N ARG A 31 6.42 14.03 2.17
CA ARG A 31 5.68 15.17 2.67
C ARG A 31 4.24 15.10 2.19
N ILE A 32 3.33 15.22 3.13
CA ILE A 32 1.90 15.22 2.80
C ILE A 32 1.24 16.36 3.59
N PRO A 33 0.10 16.87 3.12
CA PRO A 33 -0.64 17.87 3.89
C PRO A 33 -1.03 17.32 5.25
N SER A 34 -1.03 18.20 6.26
CA SER A 34 -1.36 17.75 7.61
C SER A 34 -2.78 17.22 7.72
N ASN A 35 -3.72 17.78 6.96
CA ASN A 35 -5.09 17.30 6.97
C ASN A 35 -5.19 15.85 6.47
N LEU A 36 -4.41 15.54 5.43
CA LEU A 36 -4.38 14.18 4.91
C LEU A 36 -3.78 13.23 5.93
N ARG A 37 -2.69 13.66 6.57
CA ARG A 37 -2.06 12.83 7.60
C ARG A 37 -3.06 12.52 8.72
N ASP A 38 -3.76 13.54 9.20
CA ASP A 38 -4.68 13.36 10.31
C ASP A 38 -5.85 12.46 9.93
N ALA A 39 -6.36 12.62 8.72
CA ALA A 39 -7.45 11.78 8.23
C ALA A 39 -7.02 10.32 8.12
N VAL A 40 -5.81 10.09 7.63
CA VAL A 40 -5.29 8.73 7.52
C VAL A 40 -5.11 8.11 8.90
N LYS A 41 -4.63 8.90 9.86
CA LYS A 41 -4.47 8.40 11.23
C LYS A 41 -5.81 8.01 11.84
N GLU A 42 -6.84 8.79 11.60
CA GLU A 42 -8.18 8.46 12.08
C GLU A 42 -8.68 7.16 11.46
N MET A 43 -8.52 7.03 10.16
CA MET A 43 -8.98 5.83 9.46
C MET A 43 -8.22 4.59 9.93
N ALA A 44 -6.92 4.73 10.14
CA ALA A 44 -6.12 3.62 10.64
C ALA A 44 -6.60 3.19 12.03
N THR A 45 -6.88 4.15 12.89
CA THR A 45 -7.36 3.86 14.24
C THR A 45 -8.70 3.14 14.19
N LEU A 46 -9.59 3.58 13.32
CA LEU A 46 -10.90 2.93 13.19
C LEU A 46 -10.79 1.48 12.74
N ARG A 47 -9.74 1.16 11.99
CA ARG A 47 -9.52 -0.21 11.52
C ARG A 47 -8.60 -1.00 12.43
N GLY A 48 -8.16 -0.42 13.52
CA GLY A 48 -7.28 -1.10 14.46
C GLY A 48 -5.87 -1.32 13.91
N MET A 49 -5.42 -0.45 13.04
CA MET A 49 -4.12 -0.56 12.40
C MET A 49 -3.22 0.61 12.77
N SER A 50 -1.91 0.41 12.67
CA SER A 50 -0.98 1.52 12.81
C SER A 50 -1.03 2.38 11.55
N PHE A 51 -0.57 3.63 11.69
CA PHE A 51 -0.51 4.54 10.55
C PHE A 51 0.29 3.93 9.39
N SER A 52 1.48 3.41 9.70
CA SER A 52 2.34 2.83 8.67
C SER A 52 1.71 1.63 7.99
N ALA A 53 1.05 0.77 8.76
CA ALA A 53 0.39 -0.40 8.20
C ALA A 53 -0.74 0.00 7.28
N TYR A 54 -1.52 1.01 7.67
CA TYR A 54 -2.64 1.47 6.86
C TYR A 54 -2.15 2.07 5.54
N VAL A 55 -1.12 2.93 5.61
CA VAL A 55 -0.56 3.54 4.41
C VAL A 55 -0.02 2.47 3.47
N ARG A 56 0.69 1.51 4.02
CA ARG A 56 1.26 0.43 3.22
C ARG A 56 0.17 -0.36 2.51
N MET A 57 -0.89 -0.67 3.22
CA MET A 57 -2.02 -1.40 2.65
C MET A 57 -2.68 -0.60 1.52
N CYS A 58 -2.87 0.71 1.72
CA CYS A 58 -3.45 1.55 0.68
C CYS A 58 -2.59 1.60 -0.57
N MET A 59 -1.28 1.68 -0.39
CA MET A 59 -0.37 1.69 -1.54
C MET A 59 -0.44 0.38 -2.32
N ILE A 60 -0.47 -0.73 -1.62
CA ILE A 60 -0.53 -2.04 -2.27
C ILE A 60 -1.85 -2.19 -3.03
N ASP A 61 -2.95 -1.80 -2.40
CA ASP A 61 -4.26 -1.89 -3.05
C ASP A 61 -4.31 -1.05 -4.32
N ARG A 62 -3.75 0.15 -4.26
CA ARG A 62 -3.78 1.03 -5.42
C ARG A 62 -2.92 0.49 -6.55
N ILE A 63 -1.75 -0.02 -6.24
CA ILE A 63 -0.84 -0.53 -7.23
C ILE A 63 -1.38 -1.79 -7.89
N THR A 64 -2.05 -2.63 -7.13
CA THR A 64 -2.59 -3.88 -7.68
C THR A 64 -3.91 -3.68 -8.40
N GLY A 65 -4.39 -2.44 -8.47
CA GLY A 65 -5.61 -2.14 -9.22
C GLY A 65 -6.89 -2.39 -8.48
N ASP A 66 -6.81 -2.56 -7.16
CA ASP A 66 -8.00 -2.71 -6.34
C ASP A 66 -8.61 -1.33 -6.11
N ALA A 67 -9.65 -1.02 -6.82
CA ALA A 67 -10.24 0.30 -6.82
C ALA A 67 -11.25 0.51 -5.71
N SER A 68 -11.27 -0.35 -4.74
CA SER A 68 -12.27 -0.28 -3.68
C SER A 68 -12.07 0.90 -2.74
N CYS A 69 -11.03 1.65 -2.93
CA CYS A 69 -10.73 2.80 -2.08
C CYS A 69 -11.49 4.05 -2.42
N GLU A 70 -12.30 4.02 -3.40
CA GLU A 70 -12.99 5.24 -3.77
C GLU A 70 -14.02 5.63 -2.80
#